data_23f694e717768bea6e5c819e7c0114d8
#
_entry.id   23f694e717768bea6e5c819e7c0114d8
#
_cell.length_a   1.000
_cell.length_b   1.000
_cell.length_c   1.000
_cell.angle_alpha   90.00
_cell.angle_beta   90.00
_cell.angle_gamma   90.00
#
_symmetry.space_group_name_H-M   'P 1'
#
loop_
_entity.id
_entity.type
_entity.pdbx_description
1 polymer ?
#
loop_
_entity_poly.entity_id
_entity_poly.type
_entity_poly.pdbx_seq_one_letter_code
_entity_poly.pdbx_strand_id
1 'polypeptide(L)'
;LYGDDLTVDEIVWEGQRTSIKTMAELSGIDRFETTSKLQGDIFRSNDIHTLPVYREDQKYFLQSLLNNSDISSSKPLVACVIKQRSIKSDDEISEINSALKITSEMHSIAMRSTRDGLLEQEIVGLMEGYALQHGSRMAYPVIFTINGEILHSNIYDNVMKSGDLALNDSGAESLLHYAS
;
A
#
# COMPACT_ATOMS: atom_id res chain seq x y z
N LEU A 1 -19.12 -9.35 -4.02
CA LEU A 1 -18.49 -8.21 -3.36
C LEU A 1 -19.47 -7.61 -2.37
N TYR A 2 -19.01 -7.29 -1.15
CA TYR A 2 -19.83 -6.59 -0.16
C TYR A 2 -19.18 -5.24 0.16
N GLY A 3 -20.01 -4.20 0.25
CA GLY A 3 -19.58 -2.85 0.56
C GLY A 3 -20.75 -1.89 0.55
N ASP A 4 -20.55 -0.70 1.08
CA ASP A 4 -21.56 0.35 1.11
C ASP A 4 -21.02 1.56 0.34
N ASP A 5 -21.89 2.21 -0.41
CA ASP A 5 -21.59 3.49 -1.02
C ASP A 5 -21.60 4.58 0.06
N LEU A 6 -20.77 5.61 -0.14
CA LEU A 6 -20.73 6.75 0.78
C LEU A 6 -22.08 7.49 0.78
N THR A 7 -22.50 7.89 1.96
CA THR A 7 -23.61 8.83 2.15
C THR A 7 -23.21 10.23 1.65
N VAL A 8 -24.18 11.10 1.43
CA VAL A 8 -23.93 12.49 1.01
C VAL A 8 -23.03 13.22 2.01
N ASP A 9 -23.24 12.99 3.30
CA ASP A 9 -22.43 13.61 4.36
C ASP A 9 -20.99 13.13 4.34
N GLU A 10 -20.76 11.83 4.14
CA GLU A 10 -19.43 11.27 4.01
C GLU A 10 -18.71 11.78 2.75
N ILE A 11 -19.41 11.94 1.63
CA ILE A 11 -18.85 12.52 0.40
C ILE A 11 -18.36 13.95 0.63
N VAL A 12 -19.06 14.74 1.45
CA VAL A 12 -18.63 16.11 1.77
C VAL A 12 -17.28 16.12 2.48
N TRP A 13 -17.01 15.14 3.34
CA TRP A 13 -15.77 15.06 4.12
C TRP A 13 -14.63 14.32 3.42
N GLU A 14 -14.95 13.25 2.70
CA GLU A 14 -13.95 12.32 2.16
C GLU A 14 -13.74 12.44 0.64
N GLY A 15 -14.59 13.20 -0.04
CA GLY A 15 -14.66 13.22 -1.49
C GLY A 15 -15.42 12.02 -2.06
N GLN A 16 -15.69 12.06 -3.35
CA GLN A 16 -16.43 11.00 -4.03
C GLN A 16 -15.54 9.76 -4.21
N ARG A 17 -16.07 8.59 -3.86
CA ARG A 17 -15.44 7.28 -4.09
C ARG A 17 -16.17 6.52 -5.21
N THR A 18 -15.48 5.57 -5.80
CA THR A 18 -16.07 4.62 -6.75
C THR A 18 -17.16 3.81 -6.06
N SER A 19 -18.35 3.73 -6.66
CA SER A 19 -19.46 2.96 -6.11
C SER A 19 -19.14 1.46 -6.03
N ILE A 20 -19.76 0.74 -5.10
CA ILE A 20 -19.60 -0.71 -4.96
C ILE A 20 -19.97 -1.46 -6.25
N LYS A 21 -20.98 -0.97 -6.97
CA LYS A 21 -21.37 -1.50 -8.28
C LYS A 21 -20.22 -1.36 -9.28
N THR A 22 -19.68 -0.16 -9.41
CA THR A 22 -18.57 0.10 -10.34
C THR A 22 -17.30 -0.69 -9.96
N MET A 23 -17.02 -0.83 -8.66
CA MET A 23 -15.91 -1.66 -8.19
C MET A 23 -16.11 -3.14 -8.56
N ALA A 24 -17.33 -3.67 -8.44
CA ALA A 24 -17.65 -5.03 -8.85
C ALA A 24 -17.43 -5.21 -10.36
N GLU A 25 -17.98 -4.30 -11.18
CA GLU A 25 -17.81 -4.31 -12.64
C GLU A 25 -16.32 -4.28 -13.06
N LEU A 26 -15.54 -3.37 -12.49
CA LEU A 26 -14.09 -3.25 -12.76
C LEU A 26 -13.30 -4.48 -12.33
N SER A 27 -13.75 -5.17 -11.28
CA SER A 27 -13.10 -6.38 -10.76
C SER A 27 -13.59 -7.67 -11.42
N GLY A 28 -14.51 -7.59 -12.39
CA GLY A 28 -15.10 -8.78 -13.04
C GLY A 28 -15.96 -9.62 -12.08
N ILE A 29 -16.53 -8.99 -11.04
CA ILE A 29 -17.39 -9.65 -10.05
C ILE A 29 -18.85 -9.40 -10.41
N ASP A 30 -19.58 -10.46 -10.71
CA ASP A 30 -20.97 -10.36 -11.19
C ASP A 30 -21.99 -9.92 -10.13
N ARG A 31 -21.69 -10.15 -8.86
CA ARG A 31 -22.62 -9.87 -7.76
C ARG A 31 -22.00 -8.96 -6.70
N PHE A 32 -22.77 -7.97 -6.30
CA PHE A 32 -22.42 -7.10 -5.19
C PHE A 32 -23.65 -6.88 -4.29
N GLU A 33 -23.40 -6.65 -3.02
CA GLU A 33 -24.43 -6.43 -1.99
C GLU A 33 -23.92 -5.46 -0.91
N THR A 34 -24.84 -4.90 -0.15
CA THR A 34 -24.49 -4.06 1.01
C THR A 34 -23.90 -4.90 2.14
N THR A 35 -23.06 -4.29 2.97
CA THR A 35 -22.45 -4.96 4.13
C THR A 35 -23.48 -5.51 5.11
N SER A 36 -24.68 -4.91 5.17
CA SER A 36 -25.78 -5.39 6.03
C SER A 36 -26.24 -6.81 5.70
N LYS A 37 -26.06 -7.28 4.47
CA LYS A 37 -26.42 -8.65 4.08
C LYS A 37 -25.31 -9.68 4.35
N LEU A 38 -24.06 -9.23 4.53
CA LEU A 38 -22.89 -10.10 4.66
C LEU A 38 -23.05 -11.16 5.75
N GLN A 39 -23.50 -10.76 6.94
CA GLN A 39 -23.66 -11.69 8.06
C GLN A 39 -24.68 -12.80 7.76
N GLY A 40 -25.82 -12.44 7.14
CA GLY A 40 -26.84 -13.42 6.77
C GLY A 40 -26.37 -14.40 5.70
N ASP A 41 -25.53 -13.96 4.77
CA ASP A 41 -24.96 -14.81 3.73
C ASP A 41 -23.87 -15.74 4.28
N ILE A 42 -23.07 -15.25 5.21
CA ILE A 42 -22.07 -16.06 5.95
C ILE A 42 -22.77 -17.18 6.72
N PHE A 43 -23.84 -16.91 7.45
CA PHE A 43 -24.57 -17.94 8.20
C PHE A 43 -25.21 -19.01 7.32
N ARG A 44 -25.45 -18.70 6.05
CA ARG A 44 -25.96 -19.67 5.06
C ARG A 44 -24.84 -20.42 4.34
N SER A 45 -23.60 -20.00 4.51
CA SER A 45 -22.44 -20.64 3.90
C SER A 45 -21.97 -21.83 4.72
N ASN A 46 -21.70 -22.95 4.07
CA ASN A 46 -21.18 -24.16 4.71
C ASN A 46 -19.67 -24.18 4.86
N ASP A 47 -18.96 -23.29 4.18
CA ASP A 47 -17.50 -23.26 4.15
C ASP A 47 -17.01 -21.81 4.04
N ILE A 48 -16.22 -21.39 5.02
CA ILE A 48 -15.70 -20.03 5.12
C ILE A 48 -14.19 -20.11 5.25
N HIS A 49 -13.51 -19.42 4.34
CA HIS A 49 -12.06 -19.31 4.33
C HIS A 49 -11.63 -17.90 4.64
N THR A 50 -10.67 -17.75 5.56
CA THR A 50 -10.08 -16.45 5.91
C THR A 50 -8.58 -16.46 5.66
N LEU A 51 -8.02 -15.31 5.30
CA LEU A 51 -6.59 -15.06 5.34
C LEU A 51 -6.13 -14.70 6.76
N PRO A 52 -4.82 -14.76 7.05
CA PRO A 52 -4.29 -14.27 8.32
C PRO A 52 -4.64 -12.79 8.54
N VAL A 53 -5.06 -12.46 9.75
CA VAL A 53 -5.43 -11.09 10.13
C VAL A 53 -4.38 -10.56 11.08
N TYR A 54 -3.74 -9.46 10.71
CA TYR A 54 -2.65 -8.86 11.49
C TYR A 54 -3.10 -7.68 12.35
N ARG A 55 -4.21 -7.03 11.99
CA ARG A 55 -4.75 -5.88 12.71
C ARG A 55 -5.82 -6.31 13.67
N GLU A 56 -5.77 -5.84 14.91
CA GLU A 56 -6.72 -6.21 15.96
C GLU A 56 -8.16 -5.72 15.65
N ASP A 57 -8.32 -4.56 14.99
CA ASP A 57 -9.64 -4.07 14.56
C ASP A 57 -10.29 -5.01 13.54
N GLN A 58 -9.52 -5.50 12.57
CA GLN A 58 -10.00 -6.47 11.58
C GLN A 58 -10.29 -7.83 12.22
N LYS A 59 -9.45 -8.26 13.15
CA LYS A 59 -9.68 -9.49 13.91
C LYS A 59 -10.97 -9.42 14.71
N TYR A 60 -11.19 -8.32 15.43
CA TYR A 60 -12.43 -8.09 16.18
C TYR A 60 -13.66 -8.08 15.23
N PHE A 61 -13.55 -7.39 14.11
CA PHE A 61 -14.61 -7.39 13.09
C PHE A 61 -14.96 -8.80 12.61
N LEU A 62 -13.94 -9.60 12.23
CA LEU A 62 -14.18 -10.99 11.81
C LEU A 62 -14.73 -11.88 12.91
N GLN A 63 -14.25 -11.74 14.15
CA GLN A 63 -14.79 -12.47 15.30
C GLN A 63 -16.28 -12.17 15.51
N SER A 64 -16.65 -10.90 15.45
CA SER A 64 -18.02 -10.44 15.54
C SER A 64 -18.88 -10.99 14.38
N LEU A 65 -18.37 -10.90 13.16
CA LEU A 65 -19.05 -11.33 11.95
C LEU A 65 -19.31 -12.85 11.92
N LEU A 66 -18.34 -13.64 12.34
CA LEU A 66 -18.40 -15.11 12.36
C LEU A 66 -18.98 -15.66 13.66
N ASN A 67 -19.27 -14.80 14.64
CA ASN A 67 -19.67 -15.18 16.00
C ASN A 67 -18.74 -16.26 16.59
N ASN A 68 -17.43 -16.10 16.36
CA ASN A 68 -16.39 -17.04 16.78
C ASN A 68 -15.17 -16.28 17.30
N SER A 69 -14.74 -16.60 18.51
CA SER A 69 -13.55 -16.00 19.14
C SER A 69 -12.23 -16.56 18.60
N ASP A 70 -12.26 -17.75 18.02
CA ASP A 70 -11.07 -18.42 17.48
C ASP A 70 -11.14 -18.47 15.95
N ILE A 71 -10.48 -17.49 15.32
CA ILE A 71 -10.38 -17.40 13.87
C ILE A 71 -9.01 -17.92 13.43
N SER A 72 -9.01 -19.08 12.80
CA SER A 72 -7.83 -19.63 12.16
C SER A 72 -7.84 -19.36 10.66
N SER A 73 -6.68 -18.99 10.12
CA SER A 73 -6.55 -18.79 8.67
C SER A 73 -6.61 -20.13 7.91
N SER A 74 -7.22 -20.10 6.74
CA SER A 74 -7.30 -21.26 5.86
C SER A 74 -5.96 -21.48 5.15
N LYS A 75 -5.25 -22.54 5.56
CA LYS A 75 -3.99 -22.94 4.90
C LYS A 75 -4.13 -23.15 3.39
N PRO A 76 -5.18 -23.81 2.86
CA PRO A 76 -5.38 -23.94 1.42
C PRO A 76 -5.52 -22.59 0.71
N LEU A 77 -6.30 -21.65 1.29
CA LEU A 77 -6.46 -20.31 0.72
C LEU A 77 -5.12 -19.56 0.70
N VAL A 78 -4.37 -19.59 1.80
CA VAL A 78 -3.03 -19.00 1.90
C VAL A 78 -2.10 -19.58 0.82
N ALA A 79 -2.08 -20.90 0.65
CA ALA A 79 -1.26 -21.56 -0.37
C ALA A 79 -1.65 -21.14 -1.80
N CYS A 80 -2.95 -21.01 -2.08
CA CYS A 80 -3.43 -20.52 -3.37
C CYS A 80 -3.00 -19.08 -3.65
N VAL A 81 -3.13 -18.19 -2.67
CA VAL A 81 -2.71 -16.79 -2.79
C VAL A 81 -1.19 -16.68 -3.00
N ILE A 82 -0.40 -17.44 -2.24
CA ILE A 82 1.06 -17.47 -2.42
C ILE A 82 1.40 -17.94 -3.84
N LYS A 83 0.81 -19.04 -4.31
CA LYS A 83 1.06 -19.56 -5.65
C LYS A 83 0.71 -18.54 -6.75
N GLN A 84 -0.44 -17.89 -6.63
CA GLN A 84 -0.87 -16.86 -7.58
C GLN A 84 0.10 -15.68 -7.61
N ARG A 85 0.52 -15.18 -6.44
CA ARG A 85 1.39 -14.01 -6.33
C ARG A 85 2.86 -14.28 -6.62
N SER A 86 3.31 -15.53 -6.59
CA SER A 86 4.73 -15.89 -6.81
C SER A 86 5.19 -15.69 -8.25
N ILE A 87 4.27 -15.79 -9.21
CA ILE A 87 4.57 -15.57 -10.63
C ILE A 87 3.74 -14.39 -11.10
N LYS A 88 4.43 -13.33 -11.56
CA LYS A 88 3.78 -12.10 -12.02
C LYS A 88 3.30 -12.26 -13.46
N SER A 89 2.12 -11.73 -13.74
CA SER A 89 1.62 -11.56 -15.11
C SER A 89 2.36 -10.42 -15.82
N ASP A 90 2.17 -10.30 -17.12
CA ASP A 90 2.75 -9.19 -17.91
C ASP A 90 2.21 -7.83 -17.45
N ASP A 91 0.94 -7.76 -17.06
CA ASP A 91 0.33 -6.55 -16.51
C ASP A 91 0.95 -6.15 -15.17
N GLU A 92 1.17 -7.13 -14.27
CA GLU A 92 1.86 -6.89 -12.99
C GLU A 92 3.31 -6.42 -13.21
N ILE A 93 4.02 -7.01 -14.18
CA ILE A 93 5.37 -6.58 -14.56
C ILE A 93 5.35 -5.14 -15.10
N SER A 94 4.33 -4.78 -15.90
CA SER A 94 4.17 -3.42 -16.39
C SER A 94 3.96 -2.41 -15.26
N GLU A 95 3.16 -2.75 -14.25
CA GLU A 95 2.96 -1.92 -13.06
C GLU A 95 4.25 -1.74 -12.25
N ILE A 96 4.99 -2.84 -12.02
CA ILE A 96 6.29 -2.79 -11.34
C ILE A 96 7.28 -1.89 -12.12
N ASN A 97 7.34 -2.03 -13.43
CA ASN A 97 8.21 -1.19 -14.27
C ASN A 97 7.80 0.29 -14.22
N SER A 98 6.52 0.59 -14.06
CA SER A 98 6.02 1.96 -13.90
C SER A 98 6.52 2.56 -12.57
N ALA A 99 6.42 1.81 -11.48
CA ALA A 99 6.98 2.21 -10.19
C ALA A 99 8.51 2.39 -10.25
N LEU A 100 9.22 1.44 -10.88
CA LEU A 100 10.67 1.48 -11.04
C LEU A 100 11.17 2.71 -11.82
N LYS A 101 10.45 3.20 -12.83
CA LYS A 101 10.80 4.42 -13.55
C LYS A 101 10.80 5.64 -12.64
N ILE A 102 9.79 5.76 -11.78
CA ILE A 102 9.69 6.86 -10.81
C ILE A 102 10.81 6.74 -9.79
N THR A 103 11.03 5.56 -9.22
CA THR A 103 12.09 5.28 -8.25
C THR A 103 13.48 5.58 -8.83
N SER A 104 13.76 5.17 -10.06
CA SER A 104 15.04 5.45 -10.72
C SER A 104 15.32 6.95 -10.83
N GLU A 105 14.32 7.76 -11.15
CA GLU A 105 14.50 9.21 -11.19
C GLU A 105 14.60 9.83 -9.80
N MET A 106 13.88 9.32 -8.80
CA MET A 106 14.05 9.74 -7.40
C MET A 106 15.50 9.54 -6.93
N HIS A 107 16.09 8.36 -7.20
CA HIS A 107 17.51 8.09 -6.90
C HIS A 107 18.45 9.03 -7.67
N SER A 108 18.15 9.29 -8.94
CA SER A 108 18.89 10.25 -9.74
C SER A 108 18.83 11.68 -9.19
N ILE A 109 17.66 12.10 -8.70
CA ILE A 109 17.46 13.38 -8.02
C ILE A 109 18.29 13.43 -6.73
N ALA A 110 18.24 12.40 -5.91
CA ALA A 110 19.03 12.33 -4.69
C ALA A 110 20.52 12.48 -4.98
N MET A 111 21.06 11.71 -5.95
CA MET A 111 22.47 11.78 -6.34
C MET A 111 22.90 13.15 -6.87
N ARG A 112 22.05 13.82 -7.68
CA ARG A 112 22.36 15.14 -8.26
C ARG A 112 22.20 16.29 -7.26
N SER A 113 21.33 16.14 -6.27
CA SER A 113 20.99 17.23 -5.36
C SER A 113 21.78 17.20 -4.06
N THR A 114 22.29 16.04 -3.64
CA THR A 114 23.09 15.88 -2.43
C THR A 114 24.38 16.71 -2.51
N ARG A 115 24.58 17.60 -1.57
CA ARG A 115 25.77 18.46 -1.47
C ARG A 115 25.97 18.98 -0.06
N ASP A 116 27.16 19.45 0.20
CA ASP A 116 27.57 20.08 1.46
C ASP A 116 26.62 21.21 1.88
N GLY A 117 26.27 21.23 3.15
CA GLY A 117 25.44 22.25 3.79
C GLY A 117 23.93 22.06 3.70
N LEU A 118 23.43 21.08 2.92
CA LEU A 118 22.00 20.75 2.88
C LEU A 118 21.61 19.83 4.04
N LEU A 119 20.35 19.95 4.47
CA LEU A 119 19.71 18.99 5.36
C LEU A 119 19.24 17.76 4.58
N GLU A 120 19.25 16.60 5.20
CA GLU A 120 18.70 15.36 4.65
C GLU A 120 17.25 15.54 4.18
N GLN A 121 16.42 16.26 4.96
CA GLN A 121 15.02 16.54 4.64
C GLN A 121 14.81 17.30 3.32
N GLU A 122 15.79 18.08 2.88
CA GLU A 122 15.69 18.80 1.60
C GLU A 122 15.75 17.81 0.42
N ILE A 123 16.59 16.77 0.54
CA ILE A 123 16.69 15.72 -0.48
C ILE A 123 15.46 14.80 -0.44
N VAL A 124 15.02 14.42 0.75
CA VAL A 124 13.79 13.61 0.93
C VAL A 124 12.59 14.34 0.31
N GLY A 125 12.44 15.64 0.60
CA GLY A 125 11.35 16.44 0.03
C GLY A 125 11.35 16.51 -1.50
N LEU A 126 12.53 16.54 -2.12
CA LEU A 126 12.65 16.48 -3.58
C LEU A 126 12.21 15.12 -4.14
N MET A 127 12.58 14.01 -3.50
CA MET A 127 12.18 12.66 -3.92
C MET A 127 10.69 12.42 -3.76
N GLU A 128 10.13 12.74 -2.61
CA GLU A 128 8.70 12.60 -2.33
C GLU A 128 7.86 13.52 -3.22
N GLY A 129 8.31 14.76 -3.42
CA GLY A 129 7.69 15.71 -4.34
C GLY A 129 7.66 15.20 -5.78
N TYR A 130 8.73 14.57 -6.24
CA TYR A 130 8.79 13.96 -7.57
C TYR A 130 7.81 12.77 -7.69
N ALA A 131 7.77 11.87 -6.71
CA ALA A 131 6.82 10.76 -6.72
C ALA A 131 5.37 11.27 -6.78
N LEU A 132 5.02 12.22 -5.93
CA LEU A 132 3.69 12.83 -5.89
C LEU A 132 3.34 13.54 -7.21
N GLN A 133 4.28 14.27 -7.81
CA GLN A 133 4.09 14.96 -9.09
C GLN A 133 3.74 13.99 -10.23
N HIS A 134 4.20 12.74 -10.14
CA HIS A 134 3.94 11.70 -11.14
C HIS A 134 2.77 10.78 -10.77
N GLY A 135 1.90 11.21 -9.84
CA GLY A 135 0.70 10.49 -9.44
C GLY A 135 0.97 9.25 -8.59
N SER A 136 2.18 9.15 -8.06
CA SER A 136 2.64 8.05 -7.22
C SER A 136 2.71 8.46 -5.75
N ARG A 137 2.92 7.47 -4.89
CA ARG A 137 3.26 7.67 -3.48
C ARG A 137 4.53 6.89 -3.16
N MET A 138 5.08 7.17 -2.00
CA MET A 138 6.17 6.35 -1.47
C MET A 138 5.64 4.97 -1.09
N ALA A 139 6.33 3.91 -1.53
CA ALA A 139 5.99 2.54 -1.16
C ALA A 139 6.23 2.26 0.34
N TYR A 140 7.16 2.99 0.93
CA TYR A 140 7.53 2.97 2.35
C TYR A 140 8.17 4.31 2.71
N PRO A 141 8.27 4.67 4.00
CA PRO A 141 8.95 5.90 4.41
C PRO A 141 10.39 5.92 3.91
N VAL A 142 10.81 7.04 3.34
CA VAL A 142 12.18 7.19 2.81
C VAL A 142 13.20 6.98 3.92
N ILE A 143 14.23 6.21 3.65
CA ILE A 143 15.44 6.17 4.46
C ILE A 143 16.50 6.97 3.72
N PHE A 144 16.89 8.12 4.25
CA PHE A 144 17.96 8.94 3.70
C PHE A 144 18.77 9.55 4.84
N THR A 145 20.01 9.11 4.99
CA THR A 145 20.82 9.52 6.13
C THR A 145 22.32 9.44 5.87
N ILE A 146 23.09 10.34 6.49
CA ILE A 146 24.56 10.25 6.59
C ILE A 146 25.01 9.33 7.73
N ASN A 147 24.09 8.91 8.62
CA ASN A 147 24.34 7.98 9.74
C ASN A 147 23.84 6.58 9.37
N GLY A 148 24.42 5.96 8.35
CA GLY A 148 23.96 4.69 7.76
C GLY A 148 24.01 3.48 8.70
N GLU A 149 24.53 3.61 9.90
CA GLU A 149 24.43 2.61 10.97
C GLU A 149 23.04 2.54 11.61
N ILE A 150 22.17 3.57 11.38
CA ILE A 150 20.78 3.62 11.82
C ILE A 150 19.88 3.43 10.61
N LEU A 151 19.40 2.21 10.39
CA LEU A 151 18.73 1.83 9.14
C LEU A 151 17.27 2.27 9.01
N HIS A 152 16.56 2.58 10.08
CA HIS A 152 15.12 2.88 10.04
C HIS A 152 14.77 4.22 10.71
N SER A 153 15.66 5.21 10.57
CA SER A 153 15.36 6.56 11.04
C SER A 153 14.48 7.28 10.03
N ASN A 154 13.39 7.89 10.52
CA ASN A 154 12.55 8.82 9.78
C ASN A 154 12.80 10.28 10.21
N ILE A 155 13.96 10.55 10.81
CA ILE A 155 14.41 11.87 11.22
C ILE A 155 15.49 12.30 10.22
N TYR A 156 15.32 13.45 9.60
CA TYR A 156 16.16 13.93 8.48
C TYR A 156 16.78 15.30 8.81
N ASP A 157 17.26 15.48 10.03
CA ASP A 157 17.74 16.74 10.57
C ASP A 157 19.27 16.93 10.52
N ASN A 158 20.00 15.95 9.97
CA ASN A 158 21.43 16.07 9.82
C ASN A 158 21.80 16.99 8.67
N VAL A 159 22.81 17.85 8.91
CA VAL A 159 23.46 18.66 7.87
C VAL A 159 24.55 17.83 7.21
N MET A 160 24.44 17.57 5.93
CA MET A 160 25.41 16.84 5.15
C MET A 160 26.70 17.67 4.96
N LYS A 161 27.85 17.01 5.00
CA LYS A 161 29.17 17.63 4.83
C LYS A 161 29.96 16.94 3.72
N SER A 162 30.88 17.68 3.13
CA SER A 162 31.79 17.12 2.14
C SER A 162 32.58 15.95 2.73
N GLY A 163 32.50 14.79 2.08
CA GLY A 163 33.14 13.54 2.53
C GLY A 163 32.17 12.56 3.22
N ASP A 164 30.95 13.00 3.59
CA ASP A 164 29.92 12.11 4.11
C ASP A 164 29.43 11.15 3.01
N LEU A 165 29.02 9.97 3.42
CA LEU A 165 28.26 9.03 2.58
C LEU A 165 26.80 9.09 2.96
N ALA A 166 25.94 9.43 2.01
CA ALA A 166 24.49 9.40 2.22
C ALA A 166 23.94 8.04 1.75
N LEU A 167 23.33 7.30 2.69
CA LEU A 167 22.57 6.10 2.40
C LEU A 167 21.18 6.54 1.90
N ASN A 168 20.73 5.97 0.79
CA ASN A 168 19.38 6.19 0.27
C ASN A 168 18.70 4.83 0.04
N ASP A 169 17.58 4.62 0.70
CA ASP A 169 16.66 3.51 0.48
C ASP A 169 15.26 4.10 0.34
N SER A 170 14.80 4.15 -0.89
CA SER A 170 13.52 4.77 -1.25
C SER A 170 12.92 4.11 -2.46
N GLY A 171 11.61 3.99 -2.49
CA GLY A 171 10.87 3.43 -3.59
C GLY A 171 9.48 4.03 -3.73
N ALA A 172 9.00 4.08 -4.96
CA ALA A 172 7.67 4.51 -5.31
C ALA A 172 6.73 3.31 -5.51
N GLU A 173 5.45 3.52 -5.37
CA GLU A 173 4.42 2.56 -5.78
C GLU A 173 3.74 2.99 -7.08
N SER A 174 3.18 2.04 -7.82
CA SER A 174 2.30 2.34 -8.95
C SER A 174 0.89 2.70 -8.46
N LEU A 175 0.02 3.14 -9.37
CA LEU A 175 -1.40 3.42 -9.07
C LEU A 175 -2.15 2.18 -8.57
N LEU A 176 -1.70 0.98 -8.91
CA LEU A 176 -2.25 -0.29 -8.44
C LEU A 176 -1.47 -0.88 -7.25
N HIS A 177 -0.65 -0.04 -6.59
CA HIS A 177 0.12 -0.39 -5.38
C HIS A 177 1.17 -1.48 -5.59
N TYR A 178 1.72 -1.59 -6.79
CA TYR A 178 2.95 -2.37 -7.01
C TYR A 178 4.15 -1.51 -6.67
N ALA A 179 4.97 -2.00 -5.75
CA ALA A 179 6.16 -1.30 -5.30
C ALA A 179 7.41 -1.67 -6.14
N SER A 180 8.34 -0.74 -6.19
CA SER A 180 9.67 -0.95 -6.78
C SER A 180 10.61 -1.58 -5.77
#